data_07e28dc0c8131fafd344508354491d5f
#
_entry.id   07e28dc0c8131fafd344508354491d5f
#
_cell.length_a   1.000
_cell.length_b   1.000
_cell.length_c   1.000
_cell.angle_alpha   90.00
_cell.angle_beta   90.00
_cell.angle_gamma   90.00
#
_symmetry.space_group_name_H-M   'P 1'
#
loop_
_entity.id
_entity.type
_entity.pdbx_description
1 polymer ?
#
loop_
_entity_poly.entity_id
_entity_poly.type
_entity_poly.pdbx_seq_one_letter_code
_entity_poly.pdbx_strand_id
1 'polypeptide(L)'
;VIVDDTNFPVSGRHFKRMCEIAQKVGNVRVIEKYFDVTLKEALKRNQNSDRNPVPEDVVKSTYEKHVKNKSFTCQDLFFQRIEKVTYNSELPSCIIFDIDGTLAHMNGKRGAYDWDKVGQDDVDFSMKTLNNLLVEMRDYIYPNPDDFFAIKVFIFTGRDGCALEETKEWLFKNGIYYDEIYIKGINDNRKDTIVKKEYYDNYIKDKYNVIAIFDDRNQVVDLWRSLGLTACQVAYGDF
;
A
#
# COMPACT_ATOMS: atom_id res chain seq x y z
N VAL A 1 -10.16 10.55 23.46
CA VAL A 1 -11.44 9.85 23.17
C VAL A 1 -11.33 8.47 23.80
N ILE A 2 -12.34 8.10 24.56
CA ILE A 2 -12.48 6.74 25.11
C ILE A 2 -13.59 6.07 24.30
N VAL A 3 -13.28 4.90 23.74
CA VAL A 3 -14.26 4.06 23.06
C VAL A 3 -14.49 2.84 23.93
N ASP A 4 -15.71 2.73 24.47
CA ASP A 4 -16.15 1.57 25.24
C ASP A 4 -16.90 0.63 24.29
N ASP A 5 -16.30 -0.52 24.01
CA ASP A 5 -16.86 -1.51 23.11
C ASP A 5 -16.47 -2.93 23.54
N THR A 6 -17.33 -3.90 23.25
CA THR A 6 -17.05 -5.33 23.40
C THR A 6 -16.15 -5.84 22.27
N ASN A 7 -14.98 -5.25 22.17
CA ASN A 7 -14.01 -5.56 21.13
C ASN A 7 -13.06 -6.69 21.58
N PHE A 8 -13.49 -7.93 21.40
CA PHE A 8 -12.64 -9.07 21.74
C PHE A 8 -11.51 -9.26 20.73
N PRO A 9 -10.28 -9.66 21.16
CA PRO A 9 -9.12 -9.84 20.27
C PRO A 9 -9.38 -10.77 19.08
N VAL A 10 -10.26 -11.74 19.28
CA VAL A 10 -10.63 -12.72 18.22
C VAL A 10 -11.38 -12.07 17.06
N SER A 11 -12.08 -10.96 17.32
CA SER A 11 -12.78 -10.20 16.26
C SER A 11 -12.02 -8.95 15.85
N GLY A 12 -11.21 -8.37 16.72
CA GLY A 12 -10.29 -7.22 16.54
C GLY A 12 -10.71 -6.12 15.55
N ARG A 13 -11.93 -6.21 15.02
CA ARG A 13 -12.42 -5.40 13.91
C ARG A 13 -12.47 -3.91 14.26
N HIS A 14 -12.95 -3.60 15.46
CA HIS A 14 -13.06 -2.23 15.91
C HIS A 14 -11.71 -1.62 16.24
N PHE A 15 -10.82 -2.39 16.88
CA PHE A 15 -9.46 -1.96 17.16
C PHE A 15 -8.69 -1.71 15.86
N LYS A 16 -8.78 -2.62 14.88
CA LYS A 16 -8.19 -2.44 13.55
C LYS A 16 -8.68 -1.15 12.89
N ARG A 17 -10.01 -0.90 12.90
CA ARG A 17 -10.58 0.33 12.35
C ARG A 17 -10.09 1.59 13.07
N MET A 18 -9.93 1.54 14.39
CA MET A 18 -9.36 2.67 15.15
C MET A 18 -7.91 2.92 14.79
N CYS A 19 -7.10 1.88 14.59
CA CYS A 19 -5.74 2.00 14.11
C CYS A 19 -5.69 2.62 12.70
N GLU A 20 -6.57 2.21 11.80
CA GLU A 20 -6.69 2.81 10.45
C GLU A 20 -7.05 4.30 10.51
N ILE A 21 -7.95 4.70 11.42
CA ILE A 21 -8.28 6.12 11.64
C ILE A 21 -7.08 6.86 12.24
N ALA A 22 -6.44 6.29 13.26
CA ALA A 22 -5.28 6.87 13.90
C ALA A 22 -4.12 7.10 12.91
N GLN A 23 -3.91 6.15 12.00
CA GLN A 23 -2.92 6.27 10.93
C GLN A 23 -3.20 7.48 10.01
N LYS A 24 -4.47 7.69 9.66
CA LYS A 24 -4.90 8.82 8.82
C LYS A 24 -4.77 10.17 9.53
N VAL A 25 -5.07 10.21 10.80
CA VAL A 25 -5.00 11.44 11.62
C VAL A 25 -3.55 11.79 11.95
N GLY A 26 -2.75 10.80 12.30
CA GLY A 26 -1.36 10.93 12.71
C GLY A 26 -1.17 11.60 14.08
N ASN A 27 -0.04 11.35 14.70
CA ASN A 27 0.32 11.79 16.06
C ASN A 27 -0.70 11.35 17.12
N VAL A 28 -1.27 10.16 16.93
CA VAL A 28 -2.30 9.57 17.80
C VAL A 28 -1.74 8.31 18.45
N ARG A 29 -2.00 8.16 19.75
CA ARG A 29 -1.71 6.94 20.51
C ARG A 29 -3.01 6.18 20.71
N VAL A 30 -3.04 4.93 20.28
CA VAL A 30 -4.15 4.01 20.51
C VAL A 30 -3.72 2.99 21.55
N ILE A 31 -4.42 3.00 22.68
CA ILE A 31 -4.15 2.10 23.80
C ILE A 31 -5.35 1.17 23.93
N GLU A 32 -5.09 -0.11 23.80
CA GLU A 32 -6.08 -1.16 24.04
C GLU A 32 -5.99 -1.60 25.50
N LYS A 33 -7.11 -1.61 26.22
CA LYS A 33 -7.20 -2.10 27.59
C LYS A 33 -8.28 -3.14 27.73
N TYR A 34 -7.93 -4.26 28.30
CA TYR A 34 -8.87 -5.29 28.71
C TYR A 34 -9.09 -5.24 30.22
N PHE A 35 -10.33 -5.37 30.62
CA PHE A 35 -10.69 -5.47 32.00
C PHE A 35 -10.91 -6.95 32.33
N ASP A 36 -10.01 -7.52 33.11
CA ASP A 36 -10.14 -8.89 33.60
C ASP A 36 -11.18 -8.92 34.72
N VAL A 37 -12.36 -9.46 34.39
CA VAL A 37 -13.50 -9.52 35.30
C VAL A 37 -13.97 -10.97 35.38
N THR A 38 -14.06 -11.49 36.61
CA THR A 38 -14.62 -12.83 36.82
C THR A 38 -16.11 -12.89 36.45
N LEU A 39 -16.62 -14.07 36.07
CA LEU A 39 -18.03 -14.25 35.76
C LEU A 39 -18.94 -13.77 36.91
N LYS A 40 -18.55 -14.07 38.15
CA LYS A 40 -19.29 -13.64 39.37
C LYS A 40 -19.40 -12.12 39.45
N GLU A 41 -18.31 -11.42 39.20
CA GLU A 41 -18.30 -9.95 39.22
C GLU A 41 -19.06 -9.36 38.03
N ALA A 42 -18.96 -9.95 36.85
CA ALA A 42 -19.72 -9.53 35.67
C ALA A 42 -21.23 -9.65 35.91
N LEU A 43 -21.71 -10.76 36.48
CA LEU A 43 -23.11 -10.97 36.84
C LEU A 43 -23.62 -9.97 37.90
N LYS A 44 -22.78 -9.73 38.93
CA LYS A 44 -23.09 -8.74 39.99
C LYS A 44 -23.23 -7.33 39.42
N ARG A 45 -22.32 -6.91 38.54
CA ARG A 45 -22.37 -5.59 37.89
C ARG A 45 -23.56 -5.47 36.96
N ASN A 46 -23.88 -6.55 36.24
CA ASN A 46 -25.06 -6.57 35.36
C ASN A 46 -26.39 -6.35 36.11
N GLN A 47 -26.52 -6.90 37.33
CA GLN A 47 -27.68 -6.72 38.18
C GLN A 47 -27.78 -5.31 38.78
N ASN A 48 -26.64 -4.66 39.04
CA ASN A 48 -26.55 -3.33 39.66
C ASN A 48 -26.41 -2.21 38.61
N SER A 49 -26.66 -2.48 37.35
CA SER A 49 -26.58 -1.51 36.26
C SER A 49 -27.83 -0.61 36.23
N ASP A 50 -27.64 0.70 36.06
CA ASP A 50 -28.72 1.65 35.75
C ASP A 50 -29.39 1.41 34.40
N ARG A 51 -28.89 0.44 33.64
CA ARG A 51 -29.45 -0.03 32.37
C ARG A 51 -30.29 -1.28 32.61
N ASN A 52 -31.15 -1.59 31.65
CA ASN A 52 -31.82 -2.90 31.65
C ASN A 52 -30.77 -4.01 31.65
N PRO A 53 -30.78 -4.91 32.63
CA PRO A 53 -29.77 -5.95 32.72
C PRO A 53 -29.85 -6.90 31.54
N VAL A 54 -28.69 -7.31 31.05
CA VAL A 54 -28.58 -8.33 30.00
C VAL A 54 -29.03 -9.68 30.60
N PRO A 55 -29.78 -10.53 29.87
CA PRO A 55 -30.12 -11.86 30.35
C PRO A 55 -28.89 -12.65 30.83
N GLU A 56 -29.01 -13.32 31.95
CA GLU A 56 -27.92 -13.97 32.66
C GLU A 56 -27.23 -15.06 31.82
N ASP A 57 -28.03 -15.78 31.03
CA ASP A 57 -27.53 -16.81 30.06
C ASP A 57 -26.67 -16.18 28.97
N VAL A 58 -27.00 -14.98 28.51
CA VAL A 58 -26.18 -14.23 27.53
C VAL A 58 -24.86 -13.81 28.15
N VAL A 59 -24.85 -13.30 29.38
CA VAL A 59 -23.61 -12.94 30.09
C VAL A 59 -22.72 -14.19 30.28
N LYS A 60 -23.30 -15.32 30.71
CA LYS A 60 -22.58 -16.59 30.88
C LYS A 60 -22.02 -17.11 29.57
N SER A 61 -22.82 -17.17 28.52
CA SER A 61 -22.38 -17.65 27.20
C SER A 61 -21.28 -16.78 26.61
N THR A 62 -21.37 -15.46 26.78
CA THR A 62 -20.34 -14.52 26.33
C THR A 62 -19.03 -14.72 27.09
N TYR A 63 -19.11 -14.88 28.42
CA TYR A 63 -17.93 -15.15 29.25
C TYR A 63 -17.25 -16.48 28.86
N GLU A 64 -18.00 -17.56 28.76
CA GLU A 64 -17.46 -18.88 28.36
C GLU A 64 -16.80 -18.84 26.99
N LYS A 65 -17.41 -18.18 26.04
CA LYS A 65 -16.94 -18.11 24.65
C LYS A 65 -15.72 -17.22 24.46
N HIS A 66 -15.66 -16.09 25.15
CA HIS A 66 -14.73 -15.01 24.84
C HIS A 66 -13.71 -14.68 25.94
N VAL A 67 -13.97 -15.05 27.18
CA VAL A 67 -13.13 -14.66 28.32
C VAL A 67 -12.48 -15.85 29.02
N LYS A 68 -13.23 -16.88 29.30
CA LYS A 68 -12.75 -18.05 30.06
C LYS A 68 -11.51 -18.68 29.43
N ASN A 69 -10.50 -18.89 30.25
CA ASN A 69 -9.22 -19.49 29.87
C ASN A 69 -8.46 -18.75 28.75
N LYS A 70 -8.71 -17.46 28.57
CA LYS A 70 -7.98 -16.63 27.62
C LYS A 70 -7.17 -15.57 28.36
N SER A 71 -5.96 -15.34 27.86
CA SER A 71 -5.15 -14.19 28.23
C SER A 71 -5.19 -13.15 27.12
N PHE A 72 -5.30 -11.89 27.52
CA PHE A 72 -5.33 -10.78 26.58
C PHE A 72 -4.10 -9.92 26.80
N THR A 73 -3.40 -9.61 25.71
CA THR A 73 -2.28 -8.67 25.74
C THR A 73 -2.78 -7.33 25.24
N CYS A 74 -2.70 -6.30 26.09
CA CYS A 74 -3.02 -4.93 25.68
C CYS A 74 -1.99 -4.42 24.68
N GLN A 75 -2.46 -3.74 23.64
CA GLN A 75 -1.61 -3.08 22.67
C GLN A 75 -1.52 -1.58 23.00
N ASP A 76 -0.37 -1.01 22.72
CA ASP A 76 -0.10 0.42 22.87
C ASP A 76 0.68 0.86 21.64
N LEU A 77 -0.03 1.47 20.70
CA LEU A 77 0.47 1.80 19.37
C LEU A 77 0.48 3.31 19.19
N PHE A 78 1.62 3.85 18.80
CA PHE A 78 1.74 5.24 18.39
C PHE A 78 1.79 5.35 16.86
N PHE A 79 0.86 6.12 16.31
CA PHE A 79 0.76 6.40 14.88
C PHE A 79 1.34 7.79 14.63
N GLN A 80 2.54 7.81 14.07
CA GLN A 80 3.18 9.07 13.68
C GLN A 80 2.47 9.65 12.46
N ARG A 81 2.35 10.98 12.40
CA ARG A 81 1.86 11.65 11.21
C ARG A 81 2.84 11.45 10.08
N ILE A 82 2.33 11.01 8.94
CA ILE A 82 3.10 10.94 7.70
C ILE A 82 3.15 12.36 7.12
N GLU A 83 4.33 12.94 7.08
CA GLU A 83 4.55 14.21 6.42
C GLU A 83 4.77 13.98 4.93
N LYS A 84 4.16 14.83 4.10
CA LYS A 84 4.42 14.79 2.66
C LYS A 84 5.87 15.18 2.40
N VAL A 85 6.49 14.50 1.43
CA VAL A 85 7.80 14.89 0.93
C VAL A 85 7.71 16.32 0.38
N THR A 86 8.59 17.19 0.83
CA THR A 86 8.61 18.58 0.40
C THR A 86 9.27 18.68 -0.98
N TYR A 87 8.67 19.44 -1.88
CA TYR A 87 9.26 19.75 -3.19
C TYR A 87 10.57 20.54 -3.01
N ASN A 88 11.62 20.12 -3.70
CA ASN A 88 12.90 20.81 -3.75
C ASN A 88 13.13 21.35 -5.16
N SER A 89 13.15 22.68 -5.32
CA SER A 89 13.32 23.33 -6.62
C SER A 89 14.69 23.09 -7.30
N GLU A 90 15.65 22.56 -6.58
CA GLU A 90 16.98 22.23 -7.11
C GLU A 90 17.06 20.82 -7.71
N LEU A 91 16.01 20.00 -7.53
CA LEU A 91 15.97 18.65 -8.04
C LEU A 91 15.03 18.54 -9.26
N PRO A 92 15.40 17.72 -10.26
CA PRO A 92 14.49 17.38 -11.35
C PRO A 92 13.28 16.61 -10.82
N SER A 93 12.24 16.54 -11.61
CA SER A 93 11.03 15.82 -11.27
C SER A 93 10.97 14.46 -11.95
N CYS A 94 10.24 13.51 -11.33
CA CYS A 94 9.97 12.24 -11.96
C CYS A 94 8.55 11.75 -11.73
N ILE A 95 8.15 10.80 -12.58
CA ILE A 95 6.92 10.02 -12.48
C ILE A 95 7.30 8.56 -12.54
N ILE A 96 6.63 7.71 -11.75
CA ILE A 96 6.94 6.28 -11.66
C ILE A 96 5.70 5.50 -12.05
N PHE A 97 5.86 4.50 -12.91
CA PHE A 97 4.81 3.55 -13.29
C PHE A 97 5.21 2.13 -12.87
N ASP A 98 4.26 1.39 -12.33
CA ASP A 98 4.32 -0.06 -12.27
C ASP A 98 3.88 -0.68 -13.61
N ILE A 99 4.13 -1.97 -13.81
CA ILE A 99 3.73 -2.68 -15.03
C ILE A 99 2.49 -3.55 -14.81
N ASP A 100 2.61 -4.61 -13.99
CA ASP A 100 1.59 -5.65 -13.88
C ASP A 100 0.38 -5.16 -13.07
N GLY A 101 -0.79 -5.09 -13.71
CA GLY A 101 -2.00 -4.48 -13.15
C GLY A 101 -2.12 -2.98 -13.38
N THR A 102 -1.06 -2.33 -13.88
CA THR A 102 -1.00 -0.89 -14.17
C THR A 102 -0.90 -0.63 -15.67
N LEU A 103 0.23 -0.91 -16.30
CA LEU A 103 0.44 -0.74 -17.74
C LEU A 103 0.07 -1.99 -18.53
N ALA A 104 0.11 -3.17 -17.89
CA ALA A 104 -0.07 -4.47 -18.51
C ALA A 104 -1.08 -5.34 -17.75
N HIS A 105 -1.89 -6.11 -18.48
CA HIS A 105 -2.86 -7.06 -17.93
C HIS A 105 -2.64 -8.46 -18.50
N MET A 106 -2.49 -9.45 -17.63
CA MET A 106 -2.30 -10.86 -18.02
C MET A 106 -3.52 -11.46 -18.73
N ASN A 107 -4.73 -11.10 -18.30
CA ASN A 107 -6.02 -11.51 -18.88
C ASN A 107 -6.12 -13.02 -19.16
N GLY A 108 -5.52 -13.85 -18.29
CA GLY A 108 -5.51 -15.30 -18.43
C GLY A 108 -4.58 -15.86 -19.51
N LYS A 109 -3.80 -15.04 -20.17
CA LYS A 109 -2.85 -15.46 -21.23
C LYS A 109 -1.62 -16.13 -20.67
N ARG A 110 -1.26 -15.82 -19.43
CA ARG A 110 -0.16 -16.43 -18.69
C ARG A 110 -0.45 -16.51 -17.20
N GLY A 111 0.30 -17.34 -16.49
CA GLY A 111 0.38 -17.30 -15.03
C GLY A 111 1.24 -16.13 -14.55
N ALA A 112 1.10 -15.79 -13.26
CA ALA A 112 1.79 -14.66 -12.65
C ALA A 112 3.33 -14.76 -12.73
N TYR A 113 3.88 -15.97 -12.81
CA TYR A 113 5.32 -16.25 -12.85
C TYR A 113 5.80 -16.85 -14.19
N ASP A 114 4.96 -16.87 -15.22
CA ASP A 114 5.34 -17.31 -16.57
C ASP A 114 6.09 -16.16 -17.28
N TRP A 115 7.31 -15.93 -16.87
CA TRP A 115 8.11 -14.78 -17.29
C TRP A 115 8.47 -14.79 -18.78
N ASP A 116 8.54 -15.95 -19.40
CA ASP A 116 8.73 -16.17 -20.83
C ASP A 116 7.53 -15.77 -21.71
N LYS A 117 6.41 -15.38 -21.09
CA LYS A 117 5.16 -15.03 -21.77
C LYS A 117 4.71 -13.59 -21.54
N VAL A 118 5.54 -12.75 -20.88
CA VAL A 118 5.15 -11.36 -20.58
C VAL A 118 4.88 -10.53 -21.83
N GLY A 119 5.46 -10.93 -22.99
CA GLY A 119 5.17 -10.33 -24.29
C GLY A 119 3.73 -10.52 -24.79
N GLN A 120 2.93 -11.39 -24.13
CA GLN A 120 1.51 -11.65 -24.47
C GLN A 120 0.52 -10.78 -23.69
N ASP A 121 0.99 -10.03 -22.70
CA ASP A 121 0.15 -9.20 -21.86
C ASP A 121 -0.59 -8.12 -22.69
N ASP A 122 -1.83 -7.86 -22.34
CA ASP A 122 -2.60 -6.77 -22.93
C ASP A 122 -2.14 -5.43 -22.34
N VAL A 123 -2.05 -4.42 -23.19
CA VAL A 123 -1.74 -3.07 -22.72
C VAL A 123 -2.97 -2.40 -22.11
N ASP A 124 -2.80 -1.73 -20.97
CA ASP A 124 -3.81 -0.80 -20.47
C ASP A 124 -3.81 0.47 -21.33
N PHE A 125 -4.90 0.66 -22.08
CA PHE A 125 -5.00 1.78 -23.00
C PHE A 125 -4.99 3.13 -22.28
N SER A 126 -5.63 3.24 -21.13
CA SER A 126 -5.75 4.48 -20.37
C SER A 126 -4.40 4.89 -19.79
N MET A 127 -3.70 3.95 -19.19
CA MET A 127 -2.39 4.20 -18.58
C MET A 127 -1.31 4.44 -19.63
N LYS A 128 -1.35 3.71 -20.75
CA LYS A 128 -0.51 4.00 -21.91
C LYS A 128 -0.75 5.43 -22.44
N THR A 129 -2.02 5.81 -22.62
CA THR A 129 -2.37 7.15 -23.11
C THR A 129 -1.88 8.23 -22.16
N LEU A 130 -2.04 8.03 -20.85
CA LEU A 130 -1.52 8.94 -19.83
C LEU A 130 0.02 9.05 -19.90
N ASN A 131 0.73 7.92 -19.99
CA ASN A 131 2.18 7.89 -20.14
C ASN A 131 2.62 8.71 -21.35
N ASN A 132 2.00 8.50 -22.52
CA ASN A 132 2.35 9.18 -23.76
C ASN A 132 2.07 10.68 -23.67
N LEU A 133 0.92 11.09 -23.11
CA LEU A 133 0.59 12.50 -22.92
C LEU A 133 1.61 13.20 -22.00
N LEU A 134 2.06 12.54 -20.93
CA LEU A 134 3.06 13.10 -20.02
C LEU A 134 4.41 13.28 -20.73
N VAL A 135 4.81 12.33 -21.57
CA VAL A 135 6.04 12.40 -22.36
C VAL A 135 5.94 13.49 -23.44
N GLU A 136 4.83 13.58 -24.16
CA GLU A 136 4.60 14.64 -25.15
C GLU A 136 4.63 16.03 -24.50
N MET A 137 3.99 16.21 -23.34
CA MET A 137 4.04 17.44 -22.58
C MET A 137 5.47 17.77 -22.12
N ARG A 138 6.22 16.76 -21.63
CA ARG A 138 7.63 16.92 -21.27
C ARG A 138 8.43 17.45 -22.45
N ASP A 139 8.33 16.79 -23.61
CA ASP A 139 9.12 17.14 -24.80
C ASP A 139 8.74 18.51 -25.37
N TYR A 140 7.49 18.94 -25.18
CA TYR A 140 7.05 20.30 -25.51
C TYR A 140 7.66 21.36 -24.57
N ILE A 141 7.71 21.08 -23.25
CA ILE A 141 8.24 22.03 -22.26
C ILE A 141 9.77 22.02 -22.26
N TYR A 142 10.37 20.86 -22.43
CA TYR A 142 11.82 20.63 -22.42
C TYR A 142 12.25 19.98 -23.75
N PRO A 143 12.37 20.76 -24.84
CA PRO A 143 12.71 20.22 -26.15
C PRO A 143 14.12 19.63 -26.23
N ASN A 144 15.00 19.93 -25.26
CA ASN A 144 16.27 19.26 -25.11
C ASN A 144 16.12 18.06 -24.17
N PRO A 145 16.26 16.81 -24.62
CA PRO A 145 16.11 15.61 -23.78
C PRO A 145 17.17 15.50 -22.66
N ASP A 146 18.28 16.22 -22.78
CA ASP A 146 19.35 16.28 -21.80
C ASP A 146 19.16 17.41 -20.77
N ASP A 147 18.04 18.14 -20.83
CA ASP A 147 17.74 19.17 -19.84
C ASP A 147 17.62 18.54 -18.45
N PHE A 148 18.38 19.08 -17.51
CA PHE A 148 18.40 18.58 -16.13
C PHE A 148 17.01 18.59 -15.47
N PHE A 149 16.16 19.56 -15.81
CA PHE A 149 14.83 19.68 -15.24
C PHE A 149 13.75 18.93 -16.03
N ALA A 150 14.10 18.29 -17.14
CA ALA A 150 13.14 17.47 -17.88
C ALA A 150 12.60 16.34 -16.98
N ILE A 151 11.27 16.22 -16.95
CA ILE A 151 10.60 15.21 -16.11
C ILE A 151 11.01 13.80 -16.57
N LYS A 152 11.57 13.01 -15.67
CA LYS A 152 11.94 11.62 -15.94
C LYS A 152 10.78 10.67 -15.70
N VAL A 153 10.65 9.68 -16.56
CA VAL A 153 9.65 8.61 -16.44
C VAL A 153 10.37 7.31 -16.10
N PHE A 154 10.07 6.77 -14.92
CA PHE A 154 10.67 5.53 -14.45
C PHE A 154 9.64 4.40 -14.41
N ILE A 155 10.10 3.19 -14.66
CA ILE A 155 9.32 1.99 -14.46
C ILE A 155 9.90 1.20 -13.29
N PHE A 156 9.04 0.90 -12.30
CA PHE A 156 9.36 0.05 -11.16
C PHE A 156 8.51 -1.21 -11.22
N THR A 157 9.09 -2.35 -11.51
CA THR A 157 8.34 -3.61 -11.65
C THR A 157 8.84 -4.69 -10.70
N GLY A 158 7.89 -5.53 -10.25
CA GLY A 158 8.14 -6.73 -9.48
C GLY A 158 8.48 -7.96 -10.32
N ARG A 159 8.56 -7.84 -11.64
CA ARG A 159 8.95 -8.95 -12.53
C ARG A 159 10.34 -9.46 -12.19
N ASP A 160 10.59 -10.74 -12.43
CA ASP A 160 11.93 -11.31 -12.31
C ASP A 160 12.86 -10.78 -13.42
N GLY A 161 14.11 -10.61 -13.10
CA GLY A 161 15.14 -10.09 -14.04
C GLY A 161 15.32 -10.93 -15.30
N CYS A 162 14.93 -12.20 -15.28
CA CYS A 162 14.94 -13.04 -16.49
C CYS A 162 13.98 -12.54 -17.57
N ALA A 163 12.94 -11.75 -17.19
CA ALA A 163 11.97 -11.18 -18.12
C ALA A 163 12.37 -9.78 -18.64
N LEU A 164 13.57 -9.29 -18.36
CA LEU A 164 13.95 -7.91 -18.66
C LEU A 164 13.83 -7.58 -20.16
N GLU A 165 14.39 -8.41 -21.01
CA GLU A 165 14.43 -8.13 -22.46
C GLU A 165 13.04 -8.27 -23.08
N GLU A 166 12.26 -9.30 -22.73
CA GLU A 166 10.87 -9.44 -23.16
C GLU A 166 9.99 -8.28 -22.68
N THR A 167 10.25 -7.78 -21.46
CA THR A 167 9.53 -6.62 -20.90
C THR A 167 9.87 -5.36 -21.69
N LYS A 168 11.13 -5.10 -21.99
CA LYS A 168 11.54 -3.96 -22.82
C LYS A 168 10.94 -4.03 -24.23
N GLU A 169 10.96 -5.21 -24.83
CA GLU A 169 10.37 -5.43 -26.14
C GLU A 169 8.84 -5.18 -26.13
N TRP A 170 8.16 -5.65 -25.07
CA TRP A 170 6.74 -5.41 -24.89
C TRP A 170 6.42 -3.91 -24.73
N LEU A 171 7.20 -3.18 -23.90
CA LEU A 171 7.05 -1.73 -23.74
C LEU A 171 7.23 -1.00 -25.06
N PHE A 172 8.27 -1.35 -25.80
CA PHE A 172 8.55 -0.77 -27.14
C PHE A 172 7.43 -1.03 -28.14
N LYS A 173 6.97 -2.28 -28.26
CA LYS A 173 5.87 -2.66 -29.17
C LYS A 173 4.58 -1.93 -28.86
N ASN A 174 4.33 -1.65 -27.60
CA ASN A 174 3.13 -0.95 -27.16
C ASN A 174 3.29 0.58 -27.17
N GLY A 175 4.46 1.10 -27.53
CA GLY A 175 4.72 2.54 -27.56
C GLY A 175 4.60 3.19 -26.18
N ILE A 176 5.13 2.54 -25.16
CA ILE A 176 5.23 3.07 -23.79
C ILE A 176 6.64 3.59 -23.61
N TYR A 177 6.76 4.86 -23.26
CA TYR A 177 8.03 5.55 -23.11
C TYR A 177 8.48 5.57 -21.65
N TYR A 178 9.78 5.40 -21.43
CA TYR A 178 10.43 5.50 -20.13
C TYR A 178 11.90 5.88 -20.28
N ASP A 179 12.44 6.53 -19.27
CA ASP A 179 13.88 6.84 -19.23
C ASP A 179 14.69 5.65 -18.68
N GLU A 180 14.21 5.04 -17.58
CA GLU A 180 14.85 3.88 -16.96
C GLU A 180 13.82 2.88 -16.43
N ILE A 181 14.20 1.60 -16.42
CA ILE A 181 13.42 0.50 -15.84
C ILE A 181 14.19 -0.18 -14.72
N TYR A 182 13.55 -0.37 -13.58
CA TYR A 182 14.07 -1.10 -12.43
C TYR A 182 13.24 -2.37 -12.24
N ILE A 183 13.91 -3.50 -12.33
CA ILE A 183 13.35 -4.85 -12.28
C ILE A 183 14.10 -5.68 -11.25
N LYS A 184 13.47 -6.70 -10.66
CA LYS A 184 14.13 -7.59 -9.69
C LYS A 184 15.36 -8.27 -10.27
N GLY A 185 16.27 -8.67 -9.39
CA GLY A 185 17.32 -9.62 -9.77
C GLY A 185 16.73 -10.97 -10.18
N ILE A 186 17.48 -11.74 -10.96
CA ILE A 186 17.07 -13.10 -11.34
C ILE A 186 16.89 -13.95 -10.08
N ASN A 187 15.73 -14.61 -9.96
CA ASN A 187 15.33 -15.40 -8.79
C ASN A 187 15.19 -14.59 -7.47
N ASP A 188 14.98 -13.30 -7.53
CA ASP A 188 14.67 -12.50 -6.35
C ASP A 188 13.20 -12.65 -5.95
N ASN A 189 12.95 -13.50 -4.96
CA ASN A 189 11.60 -13.82 -4.45
C ASN A 189 11.14 -12.89 -3.32
N ARG A 190 11.84 -11.79 -3.05
CA ARG A 190 11.44 -10.82 -2.03
C ARG A 190 10.13 -10.13 -2.43
N LYS A 191 9.41 -9.63 -1.40
CA LYS A 191 8.17 -8.89 -1.63
C LYS A 191 8.42 -7.62 -2.43
N ASP A 192 7.48 -7.25 -3.29
CA ASP A 192 7.56 -6.04 -4.12
C ASP A 192 7.75 -4.77 -3.29
N THR A 193 7.11 -4.70 -2.12
CA THR A 193 7.28 -3.58 -1.19
C THR A 193 8.71 -3.37 -0.74
N ILE A 194 9.48 -4.45 -0.57
CA ILE A 194 10.90 -4.37 -0.18
C ILE A 194 11.72 -3.88 -1.36
N VAL A 195 11.56 -4.50 -2.51
CA VAL A 195 12.36 -4.24 -3.70
C VAL A 195 12.08 -2.84 -4.27
N LYS A 196 10.80 -2.45 -4.39
CA LYS A 196 10.43 -1.12 -4.85
C LYS A 196 10.88 -0.02 -3.88
N LYS A 197 10.88 -0.30 -2.57
CA LYS A 197 11.47 0.63 -1.59
C LYS A 197 12.96 0.81 -1.80
N GLU A 198 13.70 -0.27 -2.06
CA GLU A 198 15.13 -0.20 -2.38
C GLU A 198 15.40 0.60 -3.66
N TYR A 199 14.56 0.45 -4.70
CA TYR A 199 14.68 1.29 -5.90
C TYR A 199 14.50 2.76 -5.57
N TYR A 200 13.47 3.09 -4.79
CA TYR A 200 13.23 4.46 -4.35
C TYR A 200 14.42 5.01 -3.55
N ASP A 201 14.90 4.28 -2.54
CA ASP A 201 15.97 4.73 -1.66
C ASP A 201 17.30 4.93 -2.42
N ASN A 202 17.61 4.07 -3.40
CA ASN A 202 18.89 4.09 -4.12
C ASN A 202 18.90 5.03 -5.33
N TYR A 203 17.79 5.18 -6.02
CA TYR A 203 17.76 5.83 -7.33
C TYR A 203 16.94 7.11 -7.38
N ILE A 204 15.96 7.28 -6.50
CA ILE A 204 15.00 8.40 -6.56
C ILE A 204 15.15 9.36 -5.38
N LYS A 205 15.18 8.82 -4.17
CA LYS A 205 15.24 9.63 -2.95
C LYS A 205 16.42 10.60 -2.99
N ASP A 206 16.18 11.84 -2.63
CA ASP A 206 17.16 12.95 -2.62
C ASP A 206 17.79 13.28 -3.99
N LYS A 207 17.25 12.69 -5.08
CA LYS A 207 17.68 12.95 -6.46
C LYS A 207 16.56 13.52 -7.35
N TYR A 208 15.32 13.21 -7.02
CA TYR A 208 14.15 13.61 -7.81
C TYR A 208 12.98 14.02 -6.91
N ASN A 209 12.21 15.00 -7.38
CA ASN A 209 10.87 15.26 -6.88
C ASN A 209 9.89 14.28 -7.51
N VAL A 210 9.30 13.40 -6.72
CA VAL A 210 8.29 12.47 -7.21
C VAL A 210 6.95 13.20 -7.35
N ILE A 211 6.49 13.40 -8.59
CA ILE A 211 5.19 14.03 -8.89
C ILE A 211 4.07 13.07 -8.56
N ALA A 212 4.13 11.86 -9.10
CA ALA A 212 3.15 10.80 -8.89
C ALA A 212 3.75 9.42 -9.12
N ILE A 213 3.16 8.42 -8.45
CA ILE A 213 3.44 7.00 -8.67
C ILE A 213 2.12 6.34 -9.05
N PHE A 214 2.10 5.57 -10.12
CA PHE A 214 0.94 4.78 -10.58
C PHE A 214 1.21 3.31 -10.29
N ASP A 215 0.36 2.70 -9.47
CA ASP A 215 0.48 1.30 -9.04
C ASP A 215 -0.93 0.77 -8.71
N ASP A 216 -1.18 -0.52 -8.85
CA ASP A 216 -2.49 -1.12 -8.55
C ASP A 216 -2.51 -1.79 -7.18
N ARG A 217 -1.38 -2.34 -6.74
CA ARG A 217 -1.30 -3.23 -5.58
C ARG A 217 -1.40 -2.48 -4.26
N ASN A 218 -2.42 -2.81 -3.43
CA ASN A 218 -2.71 -2.15 -2.15
C ASN A 218 -1.47 -1.96 -1.27
N GLN A 219 -0.69 -3.03 -1.04
CA GLN A 219 0.48 -2.98 -0.15
C GLN A 219 1.60 -2.06 -0.68
N VAL A 220 1.74 -1.93 -2.00
CA VAL A 220 2.75 -1.06 -2.62
C VAL A 220 2.28 0.40 -2.59
N VAL A 221 1.00 0.64 -2.88
CA VAL A 221 0.39 1.98 -2.74
C VAL A 221 0.48 2.48 -1.30
N ASP A 222 0.19 1.61 -0.32
CA ASP A 222 0.32 1.94 1.10
C ASP A 222 1.78 2.23 1.50
N LEU A 223 2.74 1.49 0.95
CA LEU A 223 4.16 1.79 1.11
C LEU A 223 4.48 3.22 0.64
N TRP A 224 4.12 3.57 -0.59
CA TRP A 224 4.40 4.90 -1.15
C TRP A 224 3.78 6.03 -0.32
N ARG A 225 2.52 5.85 0.07
CA ARG A 225 1.81 6.80 0.93
C ARG A 225 2.45 6.91 2.31
N SER A 226 2.97 5.80 2.86
CA SER A 226 3.67 5.79 4.15
C SER A 226 5.00 6.56 4.12
N LEU A 227 5.60 6.69 2.94
CA LEU A 227 6.80 7.50 2.71
C LEU A 227 6.48 8.98 2.42
N GLY A 228 5.20 9.38 2.45
CA GLY A 228 4.77 10.74 2.15
C GLY A 228 4.69 11.07 0.67
N LEU A 229 4.74 10.06 -0.20
CA LEU A 229 4.68 10.22 -1.66
C LEU A 229 3.24 10.22 -2.18
N THR A 230 3.01 10.87 -3.32
CA THR A 230 1.72 10.85 -4.02
C THR A 230 1.62 9.56 -4.82
N ALA A 231 0.74 8.64 -4.38
CA ALA A 231 0.46 7.39 -5.07
C ALA A 231 -0.99 7.34 -5.57
N CYS A 232 -1.13 7.20 -6.88
CA CYS A 232 -2.38 7.03 -7.60
C CYS A 232 -2.63 5.53 -7.78
N GLN A 233 -3.58 4.99 -7.05
CA GLN A 233 -3.98 3.61 -7.22
C GLN A 233 -4.89 3.49 -8.44
N VAL A 234 -4.43 2.77 -9.46
CA VAL A 234 -5.12 2.70 -10.76
C VAL A 234 -6.19 1.61 -10.82
N ALA A 235 -6.06 0.59 -10.00
CA ALA A 235 -7.03 -0.49 -9.84
C ALA A 235 -7.01 -1.02 -8.40
N TYR A 236 -8.01 -1.79 -8.03
CA TYR A 236 -7.99 -2.48 -6.73
C TYR A 236 -7.17 -3.76 -6.84
N GLY A 237 -6.05 -3.83 -6.14
CA GLY A 237 -5.10 -4.94 -6.17
C GLY A 237 -4.79 -5.48 -4.78
N ASP A 238 -5.65 -6.38 -4.26
CA ASP A 238 -5.46 -7.04 -2.96
C ASP A 238 -5.01 -8.50 -3.17
N PHE A 239 -3.78 -8.70 -3.66
CA PHE A 239 -3.18 -10.01 -3.95
C PHE A 239 -1.66 -10.03 -3.72
#